data_e74a370f501715dc0fef23ef1bcb81e0
#
_entry.id   e74a370f501715dc0fef23ef1bcb81e0
#
_cell.length_a   1.000
_cell.length_b   1.000
_cell.length_c   1.000
_cell.angle_alpha   90.00
_cell.angle_beta   90.00
_cell.angle_gamma   90.00
#
_symmetry.space_group_name_H-M   'P 1'
#
loop_
_entity.id
_entity.type
_entity.pdbx_description
1 polymer ?
#
loop_
_entity_poly.entity_id
_entity_poly.type
_entity_poly.pdbx_seq_one_letter_code
_entity_poly.pdbx_strand_id
1 'polypeptide(L)'
;EIGLGIPAEPLFRSRTLTEYGRNHLFKTIHSYDDFAKNVPLNTYEELKGDIDRMRHGESDILWPGSVKWYAKSSGTTNDKSKFIPVSHDGLQRIHYQGGKDVVALYLRNNPNSRLFDGRSLILGGSHSPNYNLPGSLVGDLSAILIENINPFANLVRVPCKQTALLSDFEVKRDRIAHETLNKNVTNISGVPSWMLSVLVRIMEITGKKHLQEVWPNLEVFFHGGIAFTPYRSQYEKLITKSDMHYMETYNASEGFFGIQDDPTDKSMLLM
;
A
#
# COMPACT_ATOMS: atom_id res chain seq x y z
N GLU A 1 -9.43 -28.43 -6.18
CA GLU A 1 -10.28 -27.45 -5.45
C GLU A 1 -9.47 -26.92 -4.29
N ILE A 2 -8.83 -25.78 -4.48
CA ILE A 2 -8.27 -25.01 -3.36
C ILE A 2 -9.43 -24.17 -2.85
N GLY A 3 -10.18 -24.73 -1.89
CA GLY A 3 -11.13 -23.97 -1.13
C GLY A 3 -10.37 -22.89 -0.36
N LEU A 4 -10.42 -21.66 -0.81
CA LEU A 4 -10.07 -20.50 0.00
C LEU A 4 -11.06 -20.46 1.16
N GLY A 5 -10.72 -21.19 2.23
CA GLY A 5 -11.51 -21.26 3.46
C GLY A 5 -11.40 -19.99 4.27
N ILE A 6 -11.76 -18.85 3.68
CA ILE A 6 -12.13 -17.68 4.46
C ILE A 6 -13.50 -18.04 5.05
N PRO A 7 -13.65 -18.12 6.38
CA PRO A 7 -14.98 -18.23 6.95
C PRO A 7 -15.75 -16.98 6.57
N ALA A 8 -16.56 -17.05 5.53
CA ALA A 8 -17.38 -15.94 5.06
C ALA A 8 -18.30 -15.40 6.17
N GLU A 9 -18.71 -16.27 7.06
CA GLU A 9 -19.61 -15.95 8.18
C GLU A 9 -19.22 -14.75 9.06
N PRO A 10 -17.97 -14.64 9.59
CA PRO A 10 -17.63 -13.50 10.44
C PRO A 10 -17.61 -12.17 9.67
N LEU A 11 -17.27 -12.21 8.39
CA LEU A 11 -17.21 -11.01 7.55
C LEU A 11 -18.60 -10.44 7.28
N PHE A 12 -19.57 -11.28 6.96
CA PHE A 12 -20.94 -10.84 6.69
C PHE A 12 -21.71 -10.50 7.96
N ARG A 13 -21.54 -11.26 9.05
CA ARG A 13 -22.21 -11.00 10.33
C ARG A 13 -21.98 -9.58 10.85
N SER A 14 -20.76 -9.08 10.80
CA SER A 14 -20.44 -7.72 11.28
C SER A 14 -21.05 -6.62 10.40
N ARG A 15 -21.45 -6.93 9.17
CA ARG A 15 -21.98 -5.97 8.18
C ARG A 15 -23.47 -6.09 7.92
N THR A 16 -24.15 -7.00 8.60
CA THR A 16 -25.61 -7.23 8.46
C THR A 16 -26.44 -6.01 8.82
N LEU A 17 -25.91 -5.11 9.65
CA LEU A 17 -26.60 -3.90 10.11
C LEU A 17 -26.36 -2.68 9.23
N THR A 18 -25.43 -2.75 8.26
CA THR A 18 -25.26 -1.66 7.30
C THR A 18 -26.44 -1.58 6.35
N GLU A 19 -26.65 -0.42 5.72
CA GLU A 19 -27.69 -0.26 4.70
C GLU A 19 -27.47 -1.23 3.53
N TYR A 20 -26.23 -1.28 3.02
CA TYR A 20 -25.86 -2.22 1.95
C TYR A 20 -26.07 -3.68 2.36
N GLY A 21 -25.66 -4.05 3.58
CA GLY A 21 -25.83 -5.42 4.08
C GLY A 21 -27.29 -5.85 4.24
N ARG A 22 -28.16 -4.93 4.64
CA ARG A 22 -29.64 -5.19 4.68
C ARG A 22 -30.20 -5.35 3.28
N ASN A 23 -29.84 -4.45 2.36
CA ASN A 23 -30.35 -4.48 0.98
C ASN A 23 -29.90 -5.73 0.21
N HIS A 24 -28.74 -6.29 0.57
CA HIS A 24 -28.17 -7.48 -0.07
C HIS A 24 -28.22 -8.73 0.81
N LEU A 25 -29.11 -8.76 1.78
CA LEU A 25 -29.44 -9.92 2.60
C LEU A 25 -28.21 -10.61 3.26
N PHE A 26 -27.23 -9.83 3.72
CA PHE A 26 -25.99 -10.38 4.30
C PHE A 26 -26.23 -11.35 5.46
N LYS A 27 -27.35 -11.21 6.17
CA LYS A 27 -27.75 -12.13 7.24
C LYS A 27 -27.98 -13.57 6.76
N THR A 28 -28.31 -13.76 5.50
CA THR A 28 -28.64 -15.06 4.90
C THR A 28 -27.52 -15.65 4.06
N ILE A 29 -26.38 -14.97 3.96
CA ILE A 29 -25.23 -15.44 3.19
C ILE A 29 -24.41 -16.42 4.04
N HIS A 30 -24.38 -17.68 3.63
CA HIS A 30 -23.64 -18.77 4.26
C HIS A 30 -22.63 -19.44 3.31
N SER A 31 -22.72 -19.16 2.02
CA SER A 31 -21.88 -19.73 0.98
C SER A 31 -21.48 -18.70 -0.07
N TYR A 32 -20.52 -19.07 -0.92
CA TYR A 32 -20.16 -18.26 -2.09
C TYR A 32 -21.36 -18.09 -3.05
N ASP A 33 -22.14 -19.14 -3.24
CA ASP A 33 -23.33 -19.10 -4.12
C ASP A 33 -24.37 -18.14 -3.58
N ASP A 34 -24.61 -18.10 -2.26
CA ASP A 34 -25.48 -17.12 -1.64
C ASP A 34 -24.95 -15.69 -1.87
N PHE A 35 -23.64 -15.50 -1.72
CA PHE A 35 -23.01 -14.22 -1.97
C PHE A 35 -23.19 -13.78 -3.42
N ALA A 36 -22.82 -14.64 -4.37
CA ALA A 36 -22.91 -14.33 -5.81
C ALA A 36 -24.36 -14.06 -6.25
N LYS A 37 -25.34 -14.68 -5.61
CA LYS A 37 -26.77 -14.46 -5.89
C LYS A 37 -27.29 -13.14 -5.34
N ASN A 38 -26.87 -12.74 -4.14
CA ASN A 38 -27.46 -11.61 -3.42
C ASN A 38 -26.66 -10.31 -3.58
N VAL A 39 -25.36 -10.39 -3.92
CA VAL A 39 -24.47 -9.22 -4.03
C VAL A 39 -24.10 -9.00 -5.50
N PRO A 40 -24.63 -7.95 -6.14
CA PRO A 40 -24.31 -7.67 -7.53
C PRO A 40 -22.88 -7.19 -7.68
N LEU A 41 -22.32 -7.37 -8.88
CA LEU A 41 -21.10 -6.69 -9.28
C LEU A 41 -21.44 -5.21 -9.46
N ASN A 42 -20.72 -4.35 -8.75
CA ASN A 42 -20.92 -2.92 -8.80
C ASN A 42 -19.72 -2.23 -9.44
N THR A 43 -20.00 -1.23 -10.24
CA THR A 43 -19.01 -0.24 -10.65
C THR A 43 -18.85 0.84 -9.57
N TYR A 44 -17.75 1.61 -9.65
CA TYR A 44 -17.58 2.75 -8.75
C TYR A 44 -18.72 3.77 -8.86
N GLU A 45 -19.21 4.03 -10.06
CA GLU A 45 -20.26 5.03 -10.29
C GLU A 45 -21.58 4.63 -9.62
N GLU A 46 -21.87 3.34 -9.50
CA GLU A 46 -23.05 2.82 -8.80
C GLU A 46 -22.93 2.99 -7.27
N LEU A 47 -21.73 2.85 -6.72
CA LEU A 47 -21.49 3.01 -5.28
C LEU A 47 -21.15 4.45 -4.87
N LYS A 48 -20.90 5.34 -5.83
CA LYS A 48 -20.42 6.70 -5.59
C LYS A 48 -21.34 7.52 -4.68
N GLY A 49 -22.66 7.39 -4.85
CA GLY A 49 -23.63 8.08 -4.01
C GLY A 49 -23.49 7.69 -2.54
N ASP A 50 -23.35 6.42 -2.27
CA ASP A 50 -23.15 5.88 -0.92
C ASP A 50 -21.79 6.30 -0.34
N ILE A 51 -20.73 6.25 -1.15
CA ILE A 51 -19.41 6.72 -0.75
C ILE A 51 -19.44 8.21 -0.41
N ASP A 52 -20.14 9.03 -1.17
CA ASP A 52 -20.27 10.46 -0.90
C ASP A 52 -21.05 10.72 0.41
N ARG A 53 -22.11 9.97 0.70
CA ARG A 53 -22.80 10.00 2.00
C ARG A 53 -21.86 9.69 3.15
N MET A 54 -21.06 8.63 3.02
CA MET A 54 -20.04 8.27 4.01
C MET A 54 -19.01 9.36 4.20
N ARG A 55 -18.55 10.01 3.13
CA ARG A 55 -17.60 11.14 3.18
C ARG A 55 -18.15 12.38 3.89
N HIS A 56 -19.47 12.53 3.95
CA HIS A 56 -20.18 13.56 4.69
C HIS A 56 -20.50 13.13 6.13
N GLY A 57 -20.04 11.96 6.56
CA GLY A 57 -20.15 11.48 7.94
C GLY A 57 -21.32 10.55 8.23
N GLU A 58 -22.07 10.14 7.22
CA GLU A 58 -23.13 9.17 7.40
C GLU A 58 -22.52 7.79 7.71
N SER A 59 -23.01 7.15 8.78
CA SER A 59 -22.52 5.86 9.26
C SER A 59 -23.36 4.70 8.74
N ASP A 60 -22.82 3.50 8.82
CA ASP A 60 -23.53 2.25 8.55
C ASP A 60 -24.10 2.13 7.12
N ILE A 61 -23.46 2.76 6.13
CA ILE A 61 -23.85 2.67 4.71
C ILE A 61 -23.25 1.41 4.08
N LEU A 62 -22.01 1.46 3.61
CA LEU A 62 -21.30 0.30 3.05
C LEU A 62 -20.50 -0.46 4.11
N TRP A 63 -20.16 0.20 5.21
CA TRP A 63 -19.33 -0.34 6.29
C TRP A 63 -19.92 0.04 7.65
N PRO A 64 -19.78 -0.83 8.70
CA PRO A 64 -20.25 -0.51 10.03
C PRO A 64 -19.54 0.71 10.62
N GLY A 65 -20.32 1.61 11.20
CA GLY A 65 -19.81 2.86 11.75
C GLY A 65 -19.38 3.86 10.69
N SER A 66 -18.60 4.86 11.08
CA SER A 66 -18.05 5.88 10.19
C SER A 66 -16.67 5.51 9.68
N VAL A 67 -16.42 5.69 8.39
CA VAL A 67 -15.09 5.57 7.78
C VAL A 67 -14.43 6.94 7.74
N LYS A 68 -13.19 7.01 8.21
CA LYS A 68 -12.44 8.27 8.33
C LYS A 68 -11.40 8.49 7.22
N TRP A 69 -11.04 7.44 6.49
CA TRP A 69 -9.98 7.52 5.49
C TRP A 69 -10.52 7.17 4.11
N TYR A 70 -10.16 8.00 3.13
CA TYR A 70 -10.57 7.83 1.74
C TYR A 70 -9.35 7.91 0.84
N ALA A 71 -8.98 6.78 0.25
CA ALA A 71 -7.89 6.74 -0.70
C ALA A 71 -8.34 7.36 -2.02
N LYS A 72 -7.55 8.32 -2.51
CA LYS A 72 -7.78 8.99 -3.79
C LYS A 72 -7.08 8.19 -4.88
N SER A 73 -7.85 7.52 -5.73
CA SER A 73 -7.35 6.79 -6.88
C SER A 73 -7.41 7.67 -8.14
N SER A 74 -6.36 7.64 -8.96
CA SER A 74 -6.37 8.26 -10.28
C SER A 74 -7.38 7.51 -11.16
N GLY A 75 -8.49 8.15 -11.47
CA GLY A 75 -9.50 7.57 -12.38
C GLY A 75 -8.95 7.49 -13.80
N THR A 76 -8.86 6.29 -14.34
CA THR A 76 -8.40 6.06 -15.72
C THR A 76 -9.45 6.38 -16.78
N THR A 77 -10.72 6.62 -16.39
CA THR A 77 -11.81 6.64 -17.36
C THR A 77 -12.52 7.99 -17.58
N ASN A 78 -12.37 9.00 -16.71
CA ASN A 78 -13.09 10.29 -16.86
C ASN A 78 -12.46 11.47 -16.10
N ASP A 79 -11.14 11.54 -15.93
CA ASP A 79 -10.42 12.64 -15.25
C ASP A 79 -10.92 12.97 -13.81
N LYS A 80 -11.85 12.20 -13.26
CA LYS A 80 -12.38 12.40 -11.92
C LYS A 80 -11.77 11.39 -10.96
N SER A 81 -11.11 11.90 -9.95
CA SER A 81 -10.57 11.07 -8.86
C SER A 81 -11.67 10.26 -8.20
N LYS A 82 -11.43 8.97 -8.00
CA LYS A 82 -12.27 8.09 -7.20
C LYS A 82 -11.85 8.16 -5.74
N PHE A 83 -12.80 8.08 -4.84
CA PHE A 83 -12.56 8.06 -3.40
C PHE A 83 -12.94 6.69 -2.85
N ILE A 84 -11.95 5.90 -2.51
CA ILE A 84 -12.14 4.54 -2.02
C ILE A 84 -12.14 4.57 -0.49
N PRO A 85 -13.24 4.17 0.18
CA PRO A 85 -13.27 4.12 1.64
C PRO A 85 -12.28 3.09 2.18
N VAL A 86 -11.44 3.50 3.12
CA VAL A 86 -10.46 2.63 3.78
C VAL A 86 -10.87 2.48 5.24
N SER A 87 -11.47 1.36 5.58
CA SER A 87 -11.89 1.07 6.94
C SER A 87 -10.70 0.67 7.83
N HIS A 88 -10.88 0.73 9.15
CA HIS A 88 -9.89 0.23 10.10
C HIS A 88 -9.57 -1.26 9.86
N ASP A 89 -10.58 -2.08 9.60
CA ASP A 89 -10.38 -3.50 9.28
C ASP A 89 -9.61 -3.68 7.97
N GLY A 90 -9.91 -2.86 6.94
CA GLY A 90 -9.17 -2.84 5.67
C GLY A 90 -7.68 -2.51 5.89
N LEU A 91 -7.37 -1.52 6.73
CA LEU A 91 -6.00 -1.22 7.11
C LEU A 91 -5.31 -2.41 7.78
N GLN A 92 -5.94 -3.01 8.81
CA GLN A 92 -5.30 -4.02 9.66
C GLN A 92 -5.23 -5.39 8.98
N ARG A 93 -6.33 -5.85 8.38
CA ARG A 93 -6.48 -7.24 7.90
C ARG A 93 -6.15 -7.42 6.43
N ILE A 94 -6.11 -6.33 5.65
CA ILE A 94 -5.79 -6.36 4.23
C ILE A 94 -4.42 -5.74 4.01
N HIS A 95 -4.29 -4.42 4.16
CA HIS A 95 -3.06 -3.73 3.77
C HIS A 95 -1.86 -4.06 4.67
N TYR A 96 -2.00 -3.95 5.99
CA TYR A 96 -0.87 -4.28 6.89
C TYR A 96 -0.61 -5.78 6.95
N GLN A 97 -1.64 -6.62 6.83
CA GLN A 97 -1.43 -8.06 6.76
C GLN A 97 -0.70 -8.43 5.47
N GLY A 98 -1.15 -7.94 4.31
CA GLY A 98 -0.45 -8.14 3.03
C GLY A 98 1.01 -7.67 3.09
N GLY A 99 1.29 -6.53 3.71
CA GLY A 99 2.66 -6.07 3.93
C GLY A 99 3.51 -7.02 4.78
N LYS A 100 2.92 -7.65 5.82
CA LYS A 100 3.60 -8.68 6.62
C LYS A 100 3.85 -9.94 5.80
N ASP A 101 2.90 -10.34 4.97
CA ASP A 101 3.00 -11.54 4.14
C ASP A 101 4.07 -11.38 3.06
N VAL A 102 4.24 -10.17 2.48
CA VAL A 102 5.38 -9.84 1.59
C VAL A 102 6.70 -10.12 2.28
N VAL A 103 6.87 -9.58 3.50
CA VAL A 103 8.12 -9.76 4.26
C VAL A 103 8.32 -11.23 4.64
N ALA A 104 7.27 -11.93 5.07
CA ALA A 104 7.36 -13.33 5.44
C ALA A 104 7.74 -14.23 4.26
N LEU A 105 7.16 -13.99 3.07
CA LEU A 105 7.50 -14.71 1.84
C LEU A 105 8.92 -14.41 1.39
N TYR A 106 9.35 -13.15 1.46
CA TYR A 106 10.72 -12.77 1.16
C TYR A 106 11.72 -13.50 2.06
N LEU A 107 11.52 -13.50 3.39
CA LEU A 107 12.40 -14.17 4.34
C LEU A 107 12.39 -15.69 4.19
N ARG A 108 11.24 -16.29 3.86
CA ARG A 108 11.15 -17.73 3.56
C ARG A 108 12.06 -18.11 2.40
N ASN A 109 12.07 -17.29 1.35
CA ASN A 109 12.87 -17.53 0.15
C ASN A 109 14.34 -17.12 0.32
N ASN A 110 14.64 -16.25 1.31
CA ASN A 110 15.96 -15.72 1.59
C ASN A 110 16.32 -15.89 3.07
N PRO A 111 16.61 -17.11 3.55
CA PRO A 111 16.81 -17.39 4.98
C PRO A 111 18.03 -16.69 5.58
N ASN A 112 18.98 -16.22 4.76
CA ASN A 112 20.15 -15.46 5.18
C ASN A 112 19.95 -13.95 5.07
N SER A 113 18.72 -13.49 4.83
CA SER A 113 18.41 -12.08 4.71
C SER A 113 18.78 -11.29 5.97
N ARG A 114 19.30 -10.09 5.75
CA ARG A 114 19.63 -9.12 6.77
C ARG A 114 18.65 -7.93 6.76
N LEU A 115 17.45 -8.13 6.26
CA LEU A 115 16.43 -7.11 6.09
C LEU A 115 16.19 -6.30 7.37
N PHE A 116 16.19 -6.96 8.52
CA PHE A 116 15.95 -6.32 9.82
C PHE A 116 17.21 -5.75 10.49
N ASP A 117 18.39 -5.91 9.90
CA ASP A 117 19.64 -5.36 10.46
C ASP A 117 19.74 -3.83 10.23
N GLY A 118 18.82 -3.25 9.47
CA GLY A 118 18.84 -1.83 9.13
C GLY A 118 17.47 -1.19 9.09
N ARG A 119 17.34 -0.18 8.25
CA ARG A 119 16.14 0.63 8.09
C ARG A 119 15.45 0.32 6.77
N SER A 120 14.13 0.36 6.79
CA SER A 120 13.30 0.33 5.59
C SER A 120 13.04 1.75 5.09
N LEU A 121 13.51 2.08 3.91
CA LEU A 121 13.09 3.32 3.24
C LEU A 121 11.73 3.11 2.58
N ILE A 122 10.70 3.70 3.17
CA ILE A 122 9.31 3.61 2.69
C ILE A 122 8.89 4.94 2.11
N LEU A 123 8.64 4.96 0.80
CA LEU A 123 8.16 6.12 0.08
C LEU A 123 6.64 6.10 0.00
N GLY A 124 6.01 7.17 0.46
CA GLY A 124 4.56 7.37 0.39
C GLY A 124 4.17 8.65 -0.30
N GLY A 125 2.90 8.75 -0.67
CA GLY A 125 2.29 9.95 -1.20
C GLY A 125 1.97 10.99 -0.12
N SER A 126 0.88 11.73 -0.31
CA SER A 126 0.41 12.75 0.62
C SER A 126 -1.09 12.63 0.88
N HIS A 127 -1.56 13.24 1.94
CA HIS A 127 -2.98 13.36 2.25
C HIS A 127 -3.33 14.79 2.71
N SER A 128 -4.61 15.07 2.74
CA SER A 128 -5.19 16.30 3.24
C SER A 128 -6.42 16.01 4.10
N PRO A 129 -6.85 16.95 4.96
CA PRO A 129 -8.11 16.83 5.67
C PRO A 129 -9.30 16.68 4.72
N ASN A 130 -10.26 15.83 5.07
CA ASN A 130 -11.58 15.85 4.47
C ASN A 130 -12.42 16.90 5.20
N TYR A 131 -12.65 18.04 4.56
CA TYR A 131 -13.34 19.16 5.19
C TYR A 131 -14.82 18.89 5.49
N ASN A 132 -15.41 17.83 4.91
CA ASN A 132 -16.80 17.45 5.16
C ASN A 132 -16.98 16.64 6.44
N LEU A 133 -15.91 16.07 6.99
CA LEU A 133 -15.97 15.21 8.18
C LEU A 133 -14.75 15.45 9.08
N PRO A 134 -14.92 15.99 10.29
CA PRO A 134 -13.82 16.21 11.23
C PRO A 134 -13.03 14.94 11.52
N GLY A 135 -11.70 15.04 11.47
CA GLY A 135 -10.80 13.92 11.71
C GLY A 135 -10.73 12.89 10.57
N SER A 136 -11.34 13.21 9.43
CA SER A 136 -11.26 12.40 8.20
C SER A 136 -10.14 12.91 7.29
N LEU A 137 -9.51 11.98 6.56
CA LEU A 137 -8.39 12.26 5.65
C LEU A 137 -8.69 11.71 4.24
N VAL A 138 -8.22 12.46 3.26
CA VAL A 138 -8.29 12.10 1.84
C VAL A 138 -6.88 12.18 1.24
N GLY A 139 -6.44 11.15 0.53
CA GLY A 139 -5.12 11.19 -0.12
C GLY A 139 -4.68 9.86 -0.68
N ASP A 140 -3.39 9.75 -0.96
CA ASP A 140 -2.83 8.50 -1.44
C ASP A 140 -2.95 7.38 -0.39
N LEU A 141 -3.23 6.16 -0.81
CA LEU A 141 -3.30 5.01 0.09
C LEU A 141 -2.03 4.88 0.94
N SER A 142 -0.86 5.03 0.32
CA SER A 142 0.43 4.94 1.02
C SER A 142 0.59 5.99 2.12
N ALA A 143 0.03 7.19 1.93
CA ALA A 143 0.03 8.21 2.97
C ALA A 143 -0.92 7.84 4.12
N ILE A 144 -2.09 7.29 3.82
CA ILE A 144 -3.03 6.78 4.83
C ILE A 144 -2.39 5.66 5.64
N LEU A 145 -1.69 4.73 4.99
CA LEU A 145 -0.95 3.65 5.66
C LEU A 145 0.14 4.22 6.58
N ILE A 146 0.96 5.16 6.11
CA ILE A 146 2.02 5.79 6.91
C ILE A 146 1.43 6.57 8.10
N GLU A 147 0.30 7.27 7.90
CA GLU A 147 -0.37 8.01 8.96
C GLU A 147 -0.82 7.10 10.11
N ASN A 148 -1.32 5.92 9.78
CA ASN A 148 -1.94 4.99 10.72
C ASN A 148 -1.03 3.81 11.13
N ILE A 149 0.22 3.80 10.70
CA ILE A 149 1.16 2.71 11.03
C ILE A 149 1.43 2.67 12.53
N ASN A 150 1.64 1.46 13.06
CA ASN A 150 2.02 1.28 14.45
C ASN A 150 3.26 2.14 14.79
N PRO A 151 3.23 2.93 15.89
CA PRO A 151 4.35 3.79 16.26
C PRO A 151 5.71 3.09 16.36
N PHE A 152 5.74 1.81 16.75
CA PHE A 152 6.99 1.03 16.79
C PHE A 152 7.62 0.82 15.41
N ALA A 153 6.85 0.81 14.33
CA ALA A 153 7.39 0.74 12.97
C ALA A 153 8.23 1.98 12.62
N ASN A 154 7.99 3.12 13.27
CA ASN A 154 8.80 4.32 13.08
C ASN A 154 10.24 4.17 13.59
N LEU A 155 10.51 3.17 14.44
CA LEU A 155 11.87 2.87 14.92
C LEU A 155 12.73 2.22 13.85
N VAL A 156 12.11 1.54 12.89
CA VAL A 156 12.80 0.75 11.85
C VAL A 156 12.65 1.31 10.44
N ARG A 157 11.81 2.31 10.22
CA ARG A 157 11.62 2.94 8.91
C ARG A 157 12.28 4.33 8.81
N VAL A 158 12.56 4.73 7.59
CA VAL A 158 12.96 6.09 7.18
C VAL A 158 12.16 6.47 5.93
N PRO A 159 11.95 7.75 5.63
CA PRO A 159 12.23 8.91 6.49
C PRO A 159 11.31 8.98 7.71
N CYS A 160 11.47 9.99 8.53
CA CYS A 160 10.49 10.27 9.60
C CYS A 160 9.08 10.53 9.02
N LYS A 161 8.04 10.35 9.85
CA LYS A 161 6.64 10.48 9.41
C LYS A 161 6.35 11.85 8.78
N GLN A 162 6.87 12.92 9.38
CA GLN A 162 6.68 14.27 8.90
C GLN A 162 7.21 14.46 7.47
N THR A 163 8.42 13.99 7.20
CA THR A 163 9.02 14.03 5.86
C THR A 163 8.28 13.12 4.88
N ALA A 164 7.90 11.91 5.30
CA ALA A 164 7.19 10.95 4.46
C ALA A 164 5.84 11.50 3.93
N LEU A 165 5.17 12.37 4.69
CA LEU A 165 3.83 12.90 4.39
C LEU A 165 3.84 14.30 3.77
N LEU A 166 4.99 14.88 3.46
CA LEU A 166 5.07 16.15 2.75
C LEU A 166 4.29 16.09 1.42
N SER A 167 3.58 17.14 1.09
CA SER A 167 2.81 17.25 -0.15
C SER A 167 3.67 17.69 -1.34
N ASP A 168 4.64 18.59 -1.10
CA ASP A 168 5.60 19.01 -2.11
C ASP A 168 6.63 17.91 -2.36
N PHE A 169 6.60 17.32 -3.55
CA PHE A 169 7.46 16.17 -3.89
C PHE A 169 8.94 16.56 -3.99
N GLU A 170 9.28 17.75 -4.48
CA GLU A 170 10.66 18.18 -4.61
C GLU A 170 11.31 18.36 -3.22
N VAL A 171 10.59 19.03 -2.32
CA VAL A 171 11.02 19.21 -0.93
C VAL A 171 11.10 17.85 -0.21
N LYS A 172 10.11 17.00 -0.42
CA LYS A 172 10.08 15.64 0.14
C LYS A 172 11.28 14.83 -0.31
N ARG A 173 11.53 14.78 -1.63
CA ARG A 173 12.65 14.06 -2.25
C ARG A 173 13.98 14.48 -1.65
N ASP A 174 14.21 15.79 -1.57
CA ASP A 174 15.46 16.34 -1.03
C ASP A 174 15.64 15.98 0.45
N ARG A 175 14.60 16.14 1.27
CA ARG A 175 14.64 15.76 2.68
C ARG A 175 14.85 14.27 2.88
N ILE A 176 14.18 13.41 2.13
CA ILE A 176 14.38 11.95 2.18
C ILE A 176 15.84 11.62 1.89
N ALA A 177 16.39 12.20 0.82
CA ALA A 177 17.79 11.97 0.48
C ALA A 177 18.72 12.32 1.66
N HIS A 178 18.60 13.51 2.23
CA HIS A 178 19.45 13.94 3.35
C HIS A 178 19.24 13.10 4.63
N GLU A 179 18.00 12.72 4.97
CA GLU A 179 17.70 11.91 6.15
C GLU A 179 18.27 10.50 6.07
N THR A 180 18.51 9.98 4.87
CA THR A 180 18.88 8.59 4.66
C THR A 180 20.36 8.35 4.36
N LEU A 181 21.15 9.40 4.03
CA LEU A 181 22.58 9.29 3.68
C LEU A 181 23.39 8.48 4.70
N ASN A 182 23.18 8.74 5.98
CA ASN A 182 23.93 8.13 7.08
C ASN A 182 23.18 6.99 7.77
N LYS A 183 22.18 6.40 7.09
CA LYS A 183 21.40 5.28 7.63
C LYS A 183 21.82 3.98 6.97
N ASN A 184 21.82 2.90 7.75
CA ASN A 184 21.95 1.56 7.21
C ASN A 184 20.61 1.16 6.59
N VAL A 185 20.38 1.49 5.31
CA VAL A 185 19.18 1.10 4.58
C VAL A 185 19.38 -0.29 4.01
N THR A 186 18.52 -1.23 4.41
CA THR A 186 18.58 -2.63 3.97
C THR A 186 17.51 -2.95 2.93
N ASN A 187 16.43 -2.19 2.92
CA ASN A 187 15.36 -2.37 1.94
C ASN A 187 14.68 -1.04 1.59
N ILE A 188 14.13 -0.99 0.40
CA ILE A 188 13.36 0.14 -0.09
C ILE A 188 11.98 -0.33 -0.54
N SER A 189 10.96 0.52 -0.39
CA SER A 189 9.58 0.22 -0.76
C SER A 189 8.86 1.43 -1.32
N GLY A 190 8.19 1.26 -2.46
CA GLY A 190 7.41 2.31 -3.09
C GLY A 190 7.22 2.16 -4.60
N VAL A 191 6.67 3.20 -5.20
CA VAL A 191 6.45 3.27 -6.65
C VAL A 191 7.79 3.47 -7.37
N PRO A 192 8.09 2.67 -8.41
CA PRO A 192 9.40 2.71 -9.10
C PRO A 192 9.84 4.09 -9.58
N SER A 193 8.96 4.85 -10.22
CA SER A 193 9.31 6.17 -10.75
C SER A 193 9.71 7.17 -9.65
N TRP A 194 8.97 7.18 -8.55
CA TRP A 194 9.23 8.10 -7.44
C TRP A 194 10.47 7.69 -6.65
N MET A 195 10.64 6.39 -6.39
CA MET A 195 11.82 5.86 -5.72
C MET A 195 13.08 6.16 -6.54
N LEU A 196 13.04 5.95 -7.86
CA LEU A 196 14.17 6.27 -8.74
C LEU A 196 14.60 7.74 -8.61
N SER A 197 13.65 8.67 -8.56
CA SER A 197 13.94 10.10 -8.37
C SER A 197 14.67 10.38 -7.05
N VAL A 198 14.29 9.69 -5.98
CA VAL A 198 14.98 9.78 -4.67
C VAL A 198 16.41 9.22 -4.76
N LEU A 199 16.56 8.04 -5.39
CA LEU A 199 17.87 7.40 -5.54
C LEU A 199 18.83 8.25 -6.38
N VAL A 200 18.36 8.82 -7.49
CA VAL A 200 19.16 9.76 -8.31
C VAL A 200 19.57 10.96 -7.47
N ARG A 201 18.68 11.53 -6.67
CA ARG A 201 19.00 12.66 -5.81
C ARG A 201 20.10 12.32 -4.79
N ILE A 202 20.09 11.12 -4.22
CA ILE A 202 21.13 10.61 -3.32
C ILE A 202 22.48 10.54 -4.05
N MET A 203 22.50 10.06 -5.29
CA MET A 203 23.74 10.00 -6.09
C MET A 203 24.27 11.40 -6.40
N GLU A 204 23.40 12.35 -6.74
CA GLU A 204 23.79 13.76 -6.96
C GLU A 204 24.45 14.37 -5.72
N ILE A 205 23.84 14.19 -4.54
CA ILE A 205 24.34 14.75 -3.27
C ILE A 205 25.69 14.12 -2.90
N THR A 206 25.81 12.80 -3.07
CA THR A 206 27.01 12.07 -2.61
C THR A 206 28.15 12.05 -3.61
N GLY A 207 27.87 12.31 -4.89
CA GLY A 207 28.83 12.15 -5.98
C GLY A 207 29.30 10.71 -6.20
N LYS A 208 28.63 9.72 -5.56
CA LYS A 208 28.94 8.30 -5.70
C LYS A 208 28.45 7.77 -7.05
N LYS A 209 29.05 6.66 -7.52
CA LYS A 209 28.67 6.04 -8.79
C LYS A 209 27.56 4.99 -8.61
N HIS A 210 27.59 4.28 -7.48
CA HIS A 210 26.65 3.19 -7.23
C HIS A 210 26.05 3.31 -5.82
N LEU A 211 24.80 2.91 -5.69
CA LEU A 211 24.03 3.05 -4.46
C LEU A 211 24.59 2.20 -3.30
N GLN A 212 25.22 1.06 -3.59
CA GLN A 212 25.90 0.25 -2.57
C GLN A 212 27.09 0.95 -1.91
N GLU A 213 27.62 2.03 -2.48
CA GLU A 213 28.63 2.88 -1.83
C GLU A 213 28.02 3.77 -0.74
N VAL A 214 26.69 3.97 -0.79
CA VAL A 214 25.91 4.71 0.22
C VAL A 214 25.26 3.74 1.19
N TRP A 215 24.62 2.69 0.66
CA TRP A 215 23.91 1.66 1.42
C TRP A 215 24.42 0.26 1.08
N PRO A 216 25.55 -0.17 1.66
CA PRO A 216 26.19 -1.44 1.33
C PRO A 216 25.34 -2.67 1.65
N ASN A 217 24.40 -2.55 2.59
CA ASN A 217 23.53 -3.62 3.03
C ASN A 217 22.15 -3.61 2.35
N LEU A 218 21.93 -2.76 1.35
CA LEU A 218 20.70 -2.78 0.59
C LEU A 218 20.55 -4.11 -0.14
N GLU A 219 19.44 -4.82 0.06
CA GLU A 219 19.24 -6.18 -0.47
C GLU A 219 17.94 -6.36 -1.26
N VAL A 220 16.90 -5.54 -1.03
CA VAL A 220 15.61 -5.74 -1.72
C VAL A 220 14.85 -4.43 -1.95
N PHE A 221 14.19 -4.38 -3.11
CA PHE A 221 13.19 -3.38 -3.45
C PHE A 221 11.81 -4.04 -3.58
N PHE A 222 10.91 -3.72 -2.65
CA PHE A 222 9.49 -4.04 -2.74
C PHE A 222 8.79 -2.94 -3.53
N HIS A 223 8.31 -3.24 -4.73
CA HIS A 223 7.75 -2.24 -5.62
C HIS A 223 6.34 -2.61 -6.09
N GLY A 224 5.60 -1.61 -6.53
CA GLY A 224 4.24 -1.79 -7.05
C GLY A 224 3.64 -0.49 -7.52
N GLY A 225 2.36 -0.52 -7.85
CA GLY A 225 1.59 0.62 -8.32
C GLY A 225 1.73 0.94 -9.80
N ILE A 226 2.89 0.65 -10.41
CA ILE A 226 3.15 0.74 -11.86
C ILE A 226 4.11 -0.38 -12.27
N ALA A 227 4.10 -0.73 -13.56
CA ALA A 227 5.00 -1.73 -14.10
C ALA A 227 6.48 -1.35 -13.86
N PHE A 228 7.28 -2.29 -13.39
CA PHE A 228 8.70 -2.08 -13.09
C PHE A 228 9.59 -2.13 -14.35
N THR A 229 9.20 -2.90 -15.36
CA THR A 229 10.00 -3.16 -16.55
C THR A 229 10.62 -1.91 -17.19
N PRO A 230 9.90 -0.78 -17.35
CA PRO A 230 10.49 0.43 -17.95
C PRO A 230 11.61 1.07 -17.10
N TYR A 231 11.66 0.78 -15.83
CA TYR A 231 12.62 1.37 -14.88
C TYR A 231 13.78 0.44 -14.55
N ARG A 232 13.64 -0.87 -14.77
CA ARG A 232 14.61 -1.91 -14.37
C ARG A 232 16.04 -1.58 -14.75
N SER A 233 16.29 -1.23 -16.01
CA SER A 233 17.65 -0.92 -16.48
C SER A 233 18.31 0.28 -15.78
N GLN A 234 17.51 1.24 -15.31
CA GLN A 234 18.00 2.39 -14.55
C GLN A 234 18.38 1.99 -13.12
N TYR A 235 17.57 1.12 -12.49
CA TYR A 235 17.88 0.56 -11.18
C TYR A 235 19.16 -0.30 -11.23
N GLU A 236 19.31 -1.17 -12.23
CA GLU A 236 20.49 -2.02 -12.41
C GLU A 236 21.79 -1.23 -12.67
N LYS A 237 21.67 -0.04 -13.27
CA LYS A 237 22.82 0.89 -13.39
C LYS A 237 23.21 1.55 -12.07
N LEU A 238 22.22 1.88 -11.23
CA LEU A 238 22.45 2.48 -9.92
C LEU A 238 22.86 1.45 -8.87
N ILE A 239 22.33 0.23 -8.95
CA ILE A 239 22.54 -0.85 -8.00
C ILE A 239 23.20 -2.01 -8.76
N THR A 240 24.53 -2.05 -8.75
CA THR A 240 25.30 -3.09 -9.49
C THR A 240 25.54 -4.35 -8.65
N LYS A 241 24.90 -4.44 -7.48
CA LYS A 241 24.99 -5.56 -6.57
C LYS A 241 24.26 -6.78 -7.16
N SER A 242 24.96 -7.92 -7.32
CA SER A 242 24.42 -9.12 -7.98
C SER A 242 23.32 -9.84 -7.18
N ASP A 243 23.29 -9.63 -5.86
CA ASP A 243 22.32 -10.19 -4.91
C ASP A 243 21.21 -9.20 -4.54
N MET A 244 20.95 -8.18 -5.38
CA MET A 244 19.82 -7.29 -5.21
C MET A 244 18.54 -7.95 -5.68
N HIS A 245 17.53 -8.00 -4.82
CA HIS A 245 16.23 -8.56 -5.13
C HIS A 245 15.20 -7.47 -5.50
N TYR A 246 14.30 -7.82 -6.40
CA TYR A 246 13.18 -6.96 -6.80
C TYR A 246 11.91 -7.79 -6.65
N MET A 247 11.00 -7.36 -5.78
CA MET A 247 9.74 -8.05 -5.52
C MET A 247 8.56 -7.15 -5.85
N GLU A 248 7.73 -7.61 -6.75
CA GLU A 248 6.53 -6.89 -7.16
C GLU A 248 5.36 -7.21 -6.22
N THR A 249 4.59 -6.16 -5.88
CA THR A 249 3.37 -6.26 -5.07
C THR A 249 2.21 -5.55 -5.75
N TYR A 250 1.02 -6.11 -5.65
CA TYR A 250 -0.19 -5.47 -6.12
C TYR A 250 -1.05 -5.04 -4.93
N ASN A 251 -0.77 -3.83 -4.45
CA ASN A 251 -1.54 -3.17 -3.40
C ASN A 251 -2.24 -1.94 -4.00
N ALA A 252 -3.54 -2.02 -4.19
CA ALA A 252 -4.39 -0.94 -4.68
C ALA A 252 -5.22 -0.34 -3.55
N SER A 253 -5.89 0.78 -3.82
CA SER A 253 -6.76 1.44 -2.83
C SER A 253 -7.89 0.54 -2.34
N GLU A 254 -8.35 -0.36 -3.19
CA GLU A 254 -9.42 -1.31 -2.97
C GLU A 254 -9.00 -2.54 -2.15
N GLY A 255 -7.70 -2.87 -2.13
CA GLY A 255 -7.23 -4.06 -1.43
C GLY A 255 -5.79 -4.45 -1.78
N PHE A 256 -5.29 -5.46 -1.10
CA PHE A 256 -4.01 -6.10 -1.38
C PHE A 256 -4.26 -7.38 -2.16
N PHE A 257 -3.84 -7.47 -3.42
CA PHE A 257 -4.29 -8.51 -4.36
C PHE A 257 -3.23 -9.51 -4.76
N GLY A 258 -1.95 -9.15 -4.70
CA GLY A 258 -0.92 -10.07 -5.15
C GLY A 258 0.48 -9.76 -4.65
N ILE A 259 1.29 -10.81 -4.57
CA ILE A 259 2.70 -10.76 -4.18
C ILE A 259 3.48 -11.66 -5.15
N GLN A 260 4.56 -11.14 -5.71
CA GLN A 260 5.55 -11.98 -6.39
C GLN A 260 6.28 -12.81 -5.33
N ASP A 261 5.96 -14.08 -5.21
CA ASP A 261 6.54 -14.99 -4.21
C ASP A 261 7.75 -15.78 -4.73
N ASP A 262 7.89 -15.87 -6.05
CA ASP A 262 9.06 -16.45 -6.73
C ASP A 262 9.78 -15.37 -7.54
N PRO A 263 11.03 -15.00 -7.20
CA PRO A 263 11.77 -13.98 -7.93
C PRO A 263 12.15 -14.41 -9.35
N THR A 264 12.06 -15.69 -9.68
CA THR A 264 12.34 -16.22 -11.03
C THR A 264 11.13 -16.23 -11.94
N ASP A 265 9.93 -16.10 -11.38
CA ASP A 265 8.67 -16.01 -12.09
C ASP A 265 8.07 -14.59 -11.97
N LYS A 266 7.44 -14.12 -13.06
CA LYS A 266 6.72 -12.83 -13.10
C LYS A 266 5.27 -12.95 -12.62
N SER A 267 4.81 -14.14 -12.33
CA SER A 267 3.48 -14.36 -11.77
C SER A 267 3.40 -13.85 -10.32
N MET A 268 2.18 -13.62 -9.85
CA MET A 268 1.92 -13.22 -8.48
C MET A 268 1.03 -14.25 -7.81
N LEU A 269 1.38 -14.59 -6.57
CA LEU A 269 0.45 -15.26 -5.66
C LEU A 269 -0.72 -14.33 -5.38
N LEU A 270 -1.94 -14.77 -5.65
CA LEU A 270 -3.16 -14.03 -5.29
C LEU A 270 -3.39 -14.13 -3.77
N MET A 271 -3.79 -13.01 -3.17
CA MET A 271 -4.01 -12.86 -1.73
C MET A 271 -5.50 -12.94 -1.37
#